data_28da0e33a8637caf7dbf852de17344e0
#
_entry.id   28da0e33a8637caf7dbf852de17344e0
#
_cell.length_a   1.000
_cell.length_b   1.000
_cell.length_c   1.000
_cell.angle_alpha   90.00
_cell.angle_beta   90.00
_cell.angle_gamma   90.00
#
_symmetry.space_group_name_H-M   'P 1'
#
loop_
_entity.id
_entity.type
_entity.pdbx_description
1 polymer ?
#
loop_
_entity_poly.entity_id
_entity_poly.type
_entity_poly.pdbx_seq_one_letter_code
_entity_poly.pdbx_strand_id
1 'polypeptide(L)'
;MSVGVSELQKLADSIVGKAKPGEQIEAYVSRGGETSVRVYEGEVEHFVSAQSEGIGIRVIKDGRTGFAYAGTLESDAITEVLADARDNVQFGTVDEWAGLAEPDGVAQIPQKFWDEELANYPTDKKISITKELEKLTLAADTRVRAEEANYEDGWGETAVATTTGIRESGRGNSCYVSVSTLADDGDESLTGFGFSVGDSPKEFDLSKAAHDAADRATRLLGATKPASKLVTIVLDPYVTSQFVSILSSVLNGESLAKGRSLFADRLDQQVASAKFTLVDDPTNPLAYTATDIDGEGLAARRNVLIENGVLKKFVHSSYSARRMNTKSTGNATRGGFAGSPGVGCLAMQVQPGTKTQAELISGINDGVLIQDVSGMHSGVNTISGDFSTGASGIVISNGTLGAPIREFTIASTLQKMLLNIVDLGNDIDWLPMRAVGLSLVISDVMMSGA
;
A
#
# COMPACT_ATOMS: atom_id res chain seq x y z
N MET A 1 -26.66 -7.53 -6.90
CA MET A 1 -25.74 -8.30 -6.04
C MET A 1 -25.58 -9.67 -6.66
N SER A 2 -24.37 -10.17 -6.82
CA SER A 2 -24.19 -11.57 -7.23
C SER A 2 -24.76 -12.50 -6.15
N VAL A 3 -25.18 -13.69 -6.52
CA VAL A 3 -25.73 -14.69 -5.56
C VAL A 3 -24.72 -14.92 -4.43
N GLY A 4 -23.42 -14.89 -4.72
CA GLY A 4 -22.35 -15.12 -3.77
C GLY A 4 -22.25 -14.12 -2.62
N VAL A 5 -22.19 -12.83 -2.92
CA VAL A 5 -22.10 -11.76 -1.89
C VAL A 5 -23.31 -11.78 -0.96
N SER A 6 -24.52 -12.03 -1.51
CA SER A 6 -25.73 -12.16 -0.71
C SER A 6 -25.72 -13.36 0.24
N GLU A 7 -25.05 -14.46 -0.13
CA GLU A 7 -24.90 -15.64 0.74
C GLU A 7 -23.94 -15.36 1.89
N LEU A 8 -22.80 -14.71 1.62
CA LEU A 8 -21.85 -14.31 2.65
C LEU A 8 -22.50 -13.37 3.67
N GLN A 9 -23.31 -12.41 3.19
CA GLN A 9 -24.04 -11.50 4.07
C GLN A 9 -25.05 -12.23 4.96
N LYS A 10 -25.84 -13.14 4.40
CA LYS A 10 -26.79 -13.96 5.19
C LYS A 10 -26.09 -14.79 6.24
N LEU A 11 -24.91 -15.31 5.90
CA LEU A 11 -24.10 -16.07 6.84
C LEU A 11 -23.63 -15.18 8.00
N ALA A 12 -23.04 -14.02 7.70
CA ALA A 12 -22.61 -13.05 8.72
C ALA A 12 -23.79 -12.63 9.62
N ASP A 13 -24.94 -12.29 9.04
CA ASP A 13 -26.16 -11.93 9.76
C ASP A 13 -26.62 -13.07 10.70
N SER A 14 -26.55 -14.33 10.26
CA SER A 14 -26.96 -15.51 11.05
C SER A 14 -26.12 -15.71 12.29
N ILE A 15 -24.84 -15.33 12.24
CA ILE A 15 -23.90 -15.46 13.36
C ILE A 15 -24.15 -14.35 14.36
N VAL A 16 -24.29 -13.11 13.89
CA VAL A 16 -24.63 -11.96 14.74
C VAL A 16 -25.96 -12.17 15.46
N GLY A 17 -26.94 -12.81 14.79
CA GLY A 17 -28.21 -13.19 15.41
C GLY A 17 -28.12 -14.20 16.55
N LYS A 18 -26.95 -14.85 16.77
CA LYS A 18 -26.71 -15.77 17.89
C LYS A 18 -26.11 -15.08 19.12
N ALA A 19 -26.03 -13.74 19.14
CA ALA A 19 -25.51 -12.98 20.25
C ALA A 19 -26.33 -13.22 21.53
N LYS A 20 -25.63 -13.41 22.66
CA LYS A 20 -26.22 -13.52 24.00
C LYS A 20 -26.28 -12.15 24.67
N PRO A 21 -27.10 -11.96 25.71
CA PRO A 21 -27.14 -10.71 26.45
C PRO A 21 -25.76 -10.26 26.92
N GLY A 22 -25.41 -9.01 26.62
CA GLY A 22 -24.11 -8.40 26.98
C GLY A 22 -22.96 -8.75 26.03
N GLU A 23 -23.18 -9.55 24.97
CA GLU A 23 -22.21 -9.80 23.93
C GLU A 23 -22.33 -8.79 22.80
N GLN A 24 -21.20 -8.26 22.33
CA GLN A 24 -21.05 -7.69 21.01
C GLN A 24 -20.37 -8.72 20.11
N ILE A 25 -20.92 -8.99 18.94
CA ILE A 25 -20.38 -9.93 17.95
C ILE A 25 -20.17 -9.23 16.63
N GLU A 26 -18.98 -9.42 16.06
CA GLU A 26 -18.66 -9.15 14.66
C GLU A 26 -18.40 -10.48 13.96
N ALA A 27 -19.00 -10.66 12.80
CA ALA A 27 -18.70 -11.73 11.85
C ALA A 27 -18.17 -11.12 10.56
N TYR A 28 -16.95 -11.49 10.19
CA TYR A 28 -16.32 -11.13 8.93
C TYR A 28 -16.13 -12.39 8.09
N VAL A 29 -16.78 -12.43 6.95
CA VAL A 29 -16.76 -13.59 6.04
C VAL A 29 -16.14 -13.15 4.74
N SER A 30 -15.21 -13.93 4.21
CA SER A 30 -14.63 -13.65 2.89
C SER A 30 -14.34 -14.92 2.11
N ARG A 31 -14.34 -14.78 0.80
CA ARG A 31 -13.80 -15.75 -0.14
C ARG A 31 -13.14 -15.02 -1.29
N GLY A 32 -12.18 -15.66 -1.91
CA GLY A 32 -11.46 -15.07 -3.03
C GLY A 32 -10.68 -16.10 -3.81
N GLY A 33 -10.12 -15.64 -4.91
CA GLY A 33 -9.22 -16.44 -5.73
C GLY A 33 -8.16 -15.57 -6.36
N GLU A 34 -7.04 -16.19 -6.67
CA GLU A 34 -5.90 -15.56 -7.32
C GLU A 34 -5.40 -16.43 -8.46
N THR A 35 -4.87 -15.78 -9.48
CA THR A 35 -4.12 -16.45 -10.55
C THR A 35 -2.79 -15.75 -10.70
N SER A 36 -1.70 -16.52 -10.71
CA SER A 36 -0.36 -16.03 -11.00
C SER A 36 0.23 -16.85 -12.15
N VAL A 37 0.80 -16.15 -13.12
CA VAL A 37 1.56 -16.75 -14.25
C VAL A 37 2.93 -16.13 -14.23
N ARG A 38 3.97 -16.97 -14.14
CA ARG A 38 5.36 -16.56 -14.32
C ARG A 38 5.92 -17.15 -15.62
N VAL A 39 6.58 -16.31 -16.38
CA VAL A 39 7.28 -16.69 -17.61
C VAL A 39 8.77 -16.39 -17.44
N TYR A 40 9.59 -17.36 -17.88
CA TYR A 40 11.03 -17.26 -17.97
C TYR A 40 11.52 -17.96 -19.25
N GLU A 41 12.41 -17.31 -20.00
CA GLU A 41 12.93 -17.81 -21.30
C GLU A 41 11.83 -18.22 -22.30
N GLY A 42 10.74 -17.45 -22.37
CA GLY A 42 9.61 -17.66 -23.26
C GLY A 42 8.66 -18.79 -22.87
N GLU A 43 8.93 -19.50 -21.77
CA GLU A 43 8.11 -20.61 -21.30
C GLU A 43 7.44 -20.30 -19.95
N VAL A 44 6.29 -20.94 -19.68
CA VAL A 44 5.64 -20.83 -18.39
C VAL A 44 6.44 -21.62 -17.35
N GLU A 45 7.10 -20.91 -16.45
CA GLU A 45 7.85 -21.52 -15.36
C GLU A 45 6.94 -21.89 -14.18
N HIS A 46 5.97 -21.03 -13.89
CA HIS A 46 5.06 -21.24 -12.76
C HIS A 46 3.66 -20.78 -13.09
N PHE A 47 2.67 -21.55 -12.65
CA PHE A 47 1.26 -21.24 -12.75
C PHE A 47 0.55 -21.62 -11.46
N VAL A 48 -0.12 -20.65 -10.85
CA VAL A 48 -0.96 -20.85 -9.68
C VAL A 48 -2.37 -20.38 -9.98
N SER A 49 -3.35 -21.17 -9.59
CA SER A 49 -4.74 -20.74 -9.46
C SER A 49 -5.27 -21.30 -8.16
N ALA A 50 -5.46 -20.43 -7.17
CA ALA A 50 -5.86 -20.81 -5.83
C ALA A 50 -7.14 -20.10 -5.42
N GLN A 51 -7.93 -20.75 -4.58
CA GLN A 51 -9.10 -20.14 -3.94
C GLN A 51 -9.01 -20.31 -2.44
N SER A 52 -9.51 -19.33 -1.72
CA SER A 52 -9.60 -19.36 -0.27
C SER A 52 -10.95 -18.83 0.18
N GLU A 53 -11.46 -19.37 1.28
CA GLU A 53 -12.63 -18.84 1.95
C GLU A 53 -12.46 -19.00 3.46
N GLY A 54 -13.19 -18.22 4.22
CA GLY A 54 -13.16 -18.35 5.66
C GLY A 54 -13.96 -17.29 6.39
N ILE A 55 -13.97 -17.44 7.70
CA ILE A 55 -14.70 -16.60 8.63
C ILE A 55 -13.84 -16.25 9.83
N GLY A 56 -13.89 -14.99 10.25
CA GLY A 56 -13.37 -14.52 11.52
C GLY A 56 -14.53 -14.01 12.39
N ILE A 57 -14.57 -14.43 13.63
CA ILE A 57 -15.58 -14.01 14.61
C ILE A 57 -14.89 -13.33 15.78
N ARG A 58 -15.33 -12.12 16.09
CA ARG A 58 -14.87 -11.37 17.27
C ARG A 58 -16.03 -11.20 18.23
N VAL A 59 -15.82 -11.59 19.48
CA VAL A 59 -16.78 -11.47 20.56
C VAL A 59 -16.20 -10.52 21.60
N ILE A 60 -16.99 -9.51 22.02
CA ILE A 60 -16.60 -8.57 23.07
C ILE A 60 -17.63 -8.66 24.16
N LYS A 61 -17.17 -8.86 25.41
CA LYS A 61 -18.00 -8.91 26.61
C LYS A 61 -17.22 -8.42 27.81
N ASP A 62 -17.83 -7.59 28.63
CA ASP A 62 -17.25 -7.04 29.86
C ASP A 62 -15.84 -6.44 29.67
N GLY A 63 -15.65 -5.72 28.56
CA GLY A 63 -14.38 -5.09 28.18
C GLY A 63 -13.30 -6.09 27.71
N ARG A 64 -13.62 -7.36 27.48
CA ARG A 64 -12.69 -8.37 27.00
C ARG A 64 -13.03 -8.81 25.58
N THR A 65 -12.02 -8.98 24.76
CA THR A 65 -12.16 -9.43 23.39
C THR A 65 -11.66 -10.86 23.24
N GLY A 66 -12.48 -11.72 22.63
CA GLY A 66 -12.10 -13.02 22.12
C GLY A 66 -12.24 -13.03 20.60
N PHE A 67 -11.33 -13.73 19.92
CA PHE A 67 -11.30 -13.87 18.48
C PHE A 67 -10.98 -15.30 18.12
N ALA A 68 -11.66 -15.82 17.10
CA ALA A 68 -11.33 -17.09 16.46
C ALA A 68 -11.69 -17.01 14.97
N TYR A 69 -11.10 -17.89 14.17
CA TYR A 69 -11.35 -17.97 12.74
C TYR A 69 -11.25 -19.38 12.20
N ALA A 70 -11.84 -19.63 11.03
CA ALA A 70 -11.66 -20.86 10.26
C ALA A 70 -11.47 -20.54 8.77
N GLY A 71 -10.65 -21.35 8.10
CA GLY A 71 -10.42 -21.33 6.65
C GLY A 71 -11.46 -22.15 5.87
N THR A 72 -12.71 -22.15 6.33
CA THR A 72 -13.85 -22.83 5.70
C THR A 72 -15.14 -22.17 6.13
N LEU A 73 -16.19 -22.33 5.33
CA LEU A 73 -17.55 -21.86 5.61
C LEU A 73 -18.52 -23.00 5.95
N GLU A 74 -17.99 -24.16 6.33
CA GLU A 74 -18.79 -25.30 6.78
C GLU A 74 -19.50 -25.01 8.11
N SER A 75 -20.77 -25.40 8.22
CA SER A 75 -21.66 -25.06 9.34
C SER A 75 -21.11 -25.45 10.71
N ASP A 76 -20.49 -26.65 10.78
CA ASP A 76 -19.95 -27.18 12.05
C ASP A 76 -18.72 -26.39 12.48
N ALA A 77 -17.80 -26.10 11.54
CA ALA A 77 -16.63 -25.26 11.81
C ALA A 77 -17.02 -23.84 12.26
N ILE A 78 -18.03 -23.23 11.65
CA ILE A 78 -18.54 -21.91 12.06
C ILE A 78 -19.09 -21.95 13.49
N THR A 79 -19.76 -23.04 13.86
CA THR A 79 -20.29 -23.21 15.22
C THR A 79 -19.15 -23.34 16.24
N GLU A 80 -18.09 -24.06 15.91
CA GLU A 80 -16.88 -24.15 16.73
C GLU A 80 -16.17 -22.80 16.84
N VAL A 81 -15.97 -22.08 15.74
CA VAL A 81 -15.34 -20.75 15.75
C VAL A 81 -16.08 -19.76 16.66
N LEU A 82 -17.42 -19.77 16.65
CA LEU A 82 -18.19 -18.92 17.57
C LEU A 82 -18.02 -19.34 19.05
N ALA A 83 -17.94 -20.65 19.31
CA ALA A 83 -17.68 -21.16 20.65
C ALA A 83 -16.27 -20.77 21.12
N ASP A 84 -15.26 -20.99 20.28
CA ASP A 84 -13.87 -20.64 20.55
C ASP A 84 -13.67 -19.14 20.77
N ALA A 85 -14.32 -18.29 19.96
CA ALA A 85 -14.26 -16.84 20.15
C ALA A 85 -14.84 -16.43 21.52
N ARG A 86 -15.93 -17.09 21.98
CA ARG A 86 -16.51 -16.88 23.30
C ARG A 86 -15.60 -17.35 24.43
N ASP A 87 -15.00 -18.50 24.26
CA ASP A 87 -14.07 -19.06 25.27
C ASP A 87 -12.81 -18.19 25.37
N ASN A 88 -12.31 -17.67 24.26
CA ASN A 88 -11.17 -16.76 24.22
C ASN A 88 -11.43 -15.41 24.94
N VAL A 89 -12.67 -15.00 25.09
CA VAL A 89 -13.01 -13.80 25.90
C VAL A 89 -12.50 -13.94 27.34
N GLN A 90 -12.50 -15.16 27.91
CA GLN A 90 -12.08 -15.40 29.28
C GLN A 90 -10.59 -15.11 29.51
N PHE A 91 -9.78 -15.28 28.46
CA PHE A 91 -8.33 -15.04 28.48
C PHE A 91 -7.96 -13.61 28.05
N GLY A 92 -8.93 -12.86 27.51
CA GLY A 92 -8.73 -11.47 27.09
C GLY A 92 -8.42 -10.56 28.28
N THR A 93 -7.56 -9.57 28.11
CA THR A 93 -7.36 -8.51 29.09
C THR A 93 -8.54 -7.55 29.06
N VAL A 94 -8.96 -7.04 30.23
CA VAL A 94 -9.98 -5.99 30.27
C VAL A 94 -9.41 -4.71 29.68
N ASP A 95 -10.11 -4.18 28.69
CA ASP A 95 -9.78 -2.94 27.99
C ASP A 95 -11.04 -2.06 27.95
N GLU A 96 -10.97 -0.90 28.60
CA GLU A 96 -12.08 0.05 28.66
C GLU A 96 -12.49 0.60 27.29
N TRP A 97 -11.60 0.51 26.30
CA TRP A 97 -11.83 0.97 24.94
C TRP A 97 -12.35 -0.14 24.00
N ALA A 98 -12.43 -1.38 24.49
CA ALA A 98 -12.95 -2.50 23.73
C ALA A 98 -14.38 -2.24 23.28
N GLY A 99 -14.70 -2.56 22.03
CA GLY A 99 -16.02 -2.38 21.43
C GLY A 99 -15.96 -2.50 19.91
N LEU A 100 -17.08 -2.80 19.29
CA LEU A 100 -17.20 -2.80 17.84
C LEU A 100 -17.38 -1.38 17.29
N ALA A 101 -17.20 -1.22 15.99
CA ALA A 101 -17.61 -0.02 15.28
C ALA A 101 -19.13 0.11 15.29
N GLU A 102 -19.61 1.34 15.29
CA GLU A 102 -21.02 1.70 15.17
C GLU A 102 -21.22 2.50 13.87
N PRO A 103 -22.38 2.39 13.21
CA PRO A 103 -22.68 3.24 12.06
C PRO A 103 -22.52 4.72 12.42
N ASP A 104 -21.69 5.43 11.68
CA ASP A 104 -21.36 6.84 11.94
C ASP A 104 -22.13 7.84 11.07
N GLY A 105 -23.03 7.34 10.22
CA GLY A 105 -23.89 8.13 9.34
C GLY A 105 -23.17 8.71 8.11
N VAL A 106 -21.92 8.36 7.87
CA VAL A 106 -21.20 8.76 6.67
C VAL A 106 -21.65 7.87 5.50
N ALA A 107 -22.08 8.49 4.41
CA ALA A 107 -22.49 7.76 3.22
C ALA A 107 -21.26 7.21 2.47
N GLN A 108 -21.38 6.00 1.99
CA GLN A 108 -20.40 5.43 1.08
C GLN A 108 -20.42 6.18 -0.26
N ILE A 109 -19.26 6.27 -0.90
CA ILE A 109 -19.12 6.75 -2.27
C ILE A 109 -19.01 5.50 -3.15
N PRO A 110 -20.10 5.12 -3.87
CA PRO A 110 -20.11 3.90 -4.65
C PRO A 110 -19.06 3.94 -5.77
N GLN A 111 -18.30 2.87 -5.88
CA GLN A 111 -17.30 2.69 -6.93
C GLN A 111 -17.52 1.33 -7.62
N LYS A 112 -16.95 1.18 -8.82
CA LYS A 112 -17.00 -0.07 -9.56
C LYS A 112 -15.71 -0.84 -9.30
N PHE A 113 -15.75 -1.86 -8.45
CA PHE A 113 -14.62 -2.72 -8.14
C PHE A 113 -14.67 -4.09 -8.82
N TRP A 114 -15.66 -4.34 -9.66
CA TRP A 114 -15.80 -5.61 -10.33
C TRP A 114 -15.89 -5.43 -11.84
N ASP A 115 -14.99 -6.11 -12.52
CA ASP A 115 -15.00 -6.24 -13.97
C ASP A 115 -15.35 -7.69 -14.38
N GLU A 116 -16.45 -7.85 -15.14
CA GLU A 116 -16.92 -9.18 -15.57
C GLU A 116 -16.00 -9.78 -16.65
N GLU A 117 -15.28 -8.96 -17.41
CA GLU A 117 -14.34 -9.45 -18.41
C GLU A 117 -13.10 -10.02 -17.71
N LEU A 118 -12.57 -9.33 -16.71
CA LEU A 118 -11.45 -9.82 -15.91
C LEU A 118 -11.83 -11.12 -15.18
N ALA A 119 -13.01 -11.17 -14.57
CA ALA A 119 -13.48 -12.36 -13.85
C ALA A 119 -13.55 -13.62 -14.74
N ASN A 120 -13.69 -13.44 -16.04
CA ASN A 120 -13.78 -14.52 -17.03
C ASN A 120 -12.57 -14.52 -18.00
N TYR A 121 -11.47 -13.82 -17.66
CA TYR A 121 -10.36 -13.68 -18.58
C TYR A 121 -9.64 -15.01 -18.80
N PRO A 122 -9.48 -15.46 -20.07
CA PRO A 122 -8.98 -16.79 -20.37
C PRO A 122 -7.51 -16.98 -19.97
N THR A 123 -7.16 -18.13 -19.42
CA THR A 123 -5.80 -18.46 -18.97
C THR A 123 -4.76 -18.36 -20.10
N ASP A 124 -5.10 -18.80 -21.32
CA ASP A 124 -4.22 -18.69 -22.48
C ASP A 124 -3.87 -17.23 -22.84
N LYS A 125 -4.80 -16.30 -22.59
CA LYS A 125 -4.58 -14.87 -22.76
C LYS A 125 -3.66 -14.30 -21.67
N LYS A 126 -3.83 -14.74 -20.40
CA LYS A 126 -2.93 -14.38 -19.30
C LYS A 126 -1.49 -14.78 -19.64
N ILE A 127 -1.28 -16.02 -20.08
CA ILE A 127 0.01 -16.54 -20.51
C ILE A 127 0.57 -15.72 -21.71
N SER A 128 -0.28 -15.41 -22.68
CA SER A 128 0.16 -14.65 -23.87
C SER A 128 0.63 -13.24 -23.51
N ILE A 129 -0.06 -12.54 -22.60
CA ILE A 129 0.33 -11.21 -22.12
C ILE A 129 1.69 -11.29 -21.42
N THR A 130 1.89 -12.30 -20.57
CA THR A 130 3.14 -12.47 -19.81
C THR A 130 4.33 -12.74 -20.73
N LYS A 131 4.16 -13.61 -21.74
CA LYS A 131 5.17 -13.87 -22.78
C LYS A 131 5.47 -12.62 -23.62
N GLU A 132 4.45 -11.83 -23.97
CA GLU A 132 4.65 -10.58 -24.72
C GLU A 132 5.39 -9.54 -23.88
N LEU A 133 5.12 -9.44 -22.56
CA LEU A 133 5.85 -8.55 -21.65
C LEU A 133 7.34 -8.91 -21.61
N GLU A 134 7.69 -10.19 -21.43
CA GLU A 134 9.08 -10.64 -21.45
C GLU A 134 9.76 -10.29 -22.77
N LYS A 135 9.11 -10.60 -23.90
CA LYS A 135 9.62 -10.30 -25.24
C LYS A 135 9.87 -8.80 -25.46
N LEU A 136 8.94 -7.94 -25.04
CA LEU A 136 9.11 -6.49 -25.13
C LEU A 136 10.27 -6.00 -24.25
N THR A 137 10.44 -6.59 -23.08
CA THR A 137 11.53 -6.28 -22.14
C THR A 137 12.91 -6.61 -22.76
N LEU A 138 13.05 -7.79 -23.34
CA LEU A 138 14.29 -8.20 -24.04
C LEU A 138 14.56 -7.36 -25.29
N ALA A 139 13.53 -6.82 -25.92
CA ALA A 139 13.66 -5.94 -27.07
C ALA A 139 13.97 -4.49 -26.69
N ALA A 140 13.67 -4.06 -25.47
CA ALA A 140 13.88 -2.69 -25.02
C ALA A 140 15.37 -2.33 -24.87
N ASP A 141 16.19 -3.26 -24.37
CA ASP A 141 17.65 -3.10 -24.32
C ASP A 141 18.35 -4.46 -24.38
N THR A 142 19.32 -4.60 -25.28
CA THR A 142 20.06 -5.87 -25.52
C THR A 142 21.03 -6.23 -24.40
N ARG A 143 21.26 -5.33 -23.44
CA ARG A 143 22.12 -5.56 -22.26
C ARG A 143 21.38 -6.24 -21.11
N VAL A 144 20.05 -6.28 -21.16
CA VAL A 144 19.24 -6.93 -20.13
C VAL A 144 18.91 -8.36 -20.50
N ARG A 145 18.76 -9.17 -19.47
CA ARG A 145 18.06 -10.44 -19.51
C ARG A 145 16.84 -10.35 -18.57
N ALA A 146 15.72 -10.91 -18.96
CA ALA A 146 14.58 -11.03 -18.07
C ALA A 146 14.92 -12.05 -16.98
N GLU A 147 14.63 -11.71 -15.72
CA GLU A 147 14.70 -12.65 -14.61
C GLU A 147 13.36 -13.36 -14.46
N GLU A 148 12.28 -12.59 -14.54
CA GLU A 148 10.92 -13.11 -14.54
C GLU A 148 9.95 -12.06 -15.12
N ALA A 149 8.95 -12.52 -15.82
CA ALA A 149 7.77 -11.74 -16.17
C ALA A 149 6.55 -12.39 -15.52
N ASN A 150 5.71 -11.57 -14.88
CA ASN A 150 4.57 -12.04 -14.11
C ASN A 150 3.28 -11.37 -14.58
N TYR A 151 2.20 -12.14 -14.58
CA TYR A 151 0.83 -11.68 -14.61
C TYR A 151 0.15 -12.14 -13.33
N GLU A 152 -0.56 -11.25 -12.69
CA GLU A 152 -1.35 -11.57 -11.51
C GLU A 152 -2.74 -10.97 -11.62
N ASP A 153 -3.76 -11.75 -11.27
CA ASP A 153 -5.10 -11.28 -10.99
C ASP A 153 -5.66 -11.90 -9.73
N GLY A 154 -6.57 -11.19 -9.12
CA GLY A 154 -7.29 -11.66 -7.96
C GLY A 154 -8.71 -11.15 -7.93
N TRP A 155 -9.57 -11.90 -7.26
CA TRP A 155 -10.92 -11.49 -6.94
C TRP A 155 -11.24 -11.78 -5.47
N GLY A 156 -12.10 -10.97 -4.89
CA GLY A 156 -12.56 -11.16 -3.52
C GLY A 156 -14.04 -10.79 -3.36
N GLU A 157 -14.71 -11.51 -2.49
CA GLU A 157 -16.05 -11.21 -1.98
C GLU A 157 -15.99 -11.20 -0.45
N THR A 158 -16.58 -10.19 0.15
CA THR A 158 -16.57 -10.02 1.60
C THR A 158 -17.93 -9.64 2.13
N ALA A 159 -18.19 -10.01 3.37
CA ALA A 159 -19.34 -9.52 4.13
C ALA A 159 -18.94 -9.31 5.58
N VAL A 160 -19.42 -8.23 6.17
CA VAL A 160 -19.29 -7.95 7.60
C VAL A 160 -20.66 -7.64 8.19
N ALA A 161 -20.93 -8.25 9.35
CA ALA A 161 -22.09 -7.92 10.17
C ALA A 161 -21.66 -7.75 11.63
N THR A 162 -22.32 -6.84 12.34
CA THR A 162 -22.07 -6.58 13.77
C THR A 162 -23.37 -6.42 14.54
N THR A 163 -23.35 -6.72 15.83
CA THR A 163 -24.47 -6.45 16.76
C THR A 163 -24.74 -4.95 16.97
N THR A 164 -23.80 -4.10 16.56
CA THR A 164 -23.93 -2.64 16.62
C THR A 164 -24.61 -2.04 15.41
N GLY A 165 -24.92 -2.87 14.38
CA GLY A 165 -25.70 -2.48 13.21
C GLY A 165 -24.90 -2.23 11.93
N ILE A 166 -23.60 -2.49 11.90
CA ILE A 166 -22.83 -2.55 10.64
C ILE A 166 -23.30 -3.78 9.88
N ARG A 167 -23.57 -3.60 8.59
CA ARG A 167 -24.02 -4.66 7.69
C ARG A 167 -23.63 -4.31 6.26
N GLU A 168 -22.42 -4.70 5.89
CA GLU A 168 -21.81 -4.33 4.61
C GLU A 168 -21.27 -5.56 3.87
N SER A 169 -21.34 -5.51 2.56
CA SER A 169 -20.77 -6.56 1.71
C SER A 169 -20.38 -6.02 0.36
N GLY A 170 -19.31 -6.57 -0.21
CA GLY A 170 -18.79 -6.13 -1.48
C GLY A 170 -18.03 -7.23 -2.23
N ARG A 171 -17.71 -6.95 -3.48
CA ARG A 171 -16.82 -7.75 -4.31
C ARG A 171 -15.90 -6.85 -5.13
N GLY A 172 -14.71 -7.34 -5.41
CA GLY A 172 -13.77 -6.65 -6.27
C GLY A 172 -12.84 -7.63 -6.98
N ASN A 173 -12.29 -7.21 -8.09
CA ASN A 173 -11.20 -7.89 -8.76
C ASN A 173 -10.23 -6.85 -9.33
N SER A 174 -8.96 -7.24 -9.46
CA SER A 174 -7.90 -6.41 -9.99
C SER A 174 -6.86 -7.27 -10.67
N CYS A 175 -6.05 -6.67 -11.52
CA CYS A 175 -4.94 -7.34 -12.16
C CYS A 175 -3.74 -6.39 -12.34
N TYR A 176 -2.57 -6.97 -12.45
CA TYR A 176 -1.36 -6.26 -12.83
C TYR A 176 -0.38 -7.19 -13.53
N VAL A 177 0.59 -6.59 -14.20
CA VAL A 177 1.76 -7.27 -14.71
C VAL A 177 3.01 -6.63 -14.13
N SER A 178 4.05 -7.45 -13.95
CA SER A 178 5.36 -6.99 -13.55
C SER A 178 6.44 -7.74 -14.29
N VAL A 179 7.60 -7.11 -14.44
CA VAL A 179 8.80 -7.76 -15.00
C VAL A 179 10.02 -7.31 -14.21
N SER A 180 10.89 -8.26 -13.90
CA SER A 180 12.21 -8.03 -13.32
C SER A 180 13.29 -8.34 -14.35
N THR A 181 14.34 -7.51 -14.37
CA THR A 181 15.46 -7.62 -15.29
C THR A 181 16.78 -7.61 -14.54
N LEU A 182 17.78 -8.20 -15.16
CA LEU A 182 19.18 -8.13 -14.75
C LEU A 182 20.01 -7.55 -15.88
N ALA A 183 20.95 -6.66 -15.55
CA ALA A 183 22.00 -6.20 -16.44
C ALA A 183 23.36 -6.44 -15.77
N ASP A 184 24.29 -7.08 -16.48
CA ASP A 184 25.60 -7.43 -15.92
C ASP A 184 26.56 -6.24 -16.00
N ASP A 185 27.26 -5.98 -14.89
CA ASP A 185 28.29 -4.95 -14.74
C ASP A 185 29.54 -5.57 -14.13
N GLY A 186 30.38 -6.18 -14.96
CA GLY A 186 31.55 -6.95 -14.51
C GLY A 186 31.15 -8.21 -13.75
N ASP A 187 31.53 -8.28 -12.47
CA ASP A 187 31.20 -9.41 -11.58
C ASP A 187 29.86 -9.21 -10.84
N GLU A 188 29.15 -8.11 -11.09
CA GLU A 188 27.87 -7.79 -10.44
C GLU A 188 26.73 -7.73 -11.46
N SER A 189 25.54 -8.00 -10.98
CA SER A 189 24.30 -7.82 -11.75
C SER A 189 23.45 -6.73 -11.14
N LEU A 190 22.95 -5.82 -11.97
CA LEU A 190 22.03 -4.75 -11.59
C LEU A 190 20.60 -5.16 -11.92
N THR A 191 19.70 -4.91 -10.99
CA THR A 191 18.27 -5.24 -11.14
C THR A 191 17.48 -4.05 -11.64
N GLY A 192 16.50 -4.34 -12.48
CA GLY A 192 15.45 -3.40 -12.85
C GLY A 192 14.08 -4.05 -12.73
N PHE A 193 13.05 -3.24 -12.66
CA PHE A 193 11.67 -3.71 -12.58
C PHE A 193 10.73 -2.72 -13.24
N GLY A 194 9.60 -3.23 -13.71
CA GLY A 194 8.53 -2.43 -14.28
C GLY A 194 7.17 -3.04 -13.98
N PHE A 195 6.14 -2.21 -13.94
CA PHE A 195 4.77 -2.58 -13.62
C PHE A 195 3.80 -1.95 -14.60
N SER A 196 2.65 -2.61 -14.77
CA SER A 196 1.45 -1.98 -15.28
C SER A 196 0.25 -2.53 -14.54
N VAL A 197 -0.62 -1.64 -14.06
CA VAL A 197 -1.84 -1.97 -13.32
C VAL A 197 -3.06 -1.55 -14.12
N GLY A 198 -4.20 -2.18 -13.89
CA GLY A 198 -5.46 -1.83 -14.51
C GLY A 198 -6.64 -2.60 -13.93
N ASP A 199 -7.84 -2.12 -14.18
CA ASP A 199 -9.08 -2.84 -13.87
C ASP A 199 -9.33 -3.98 -14.86
N SER A 200 -8.63 -3.95 -16.01
CA SER A 200 -8.69 -4.95 -17.06
C SER A 200 -7.31 -5.12 -17.71
N PRO A 201 -6.94 -6.34 -18.15
CA PRO A 201 -5.70 -6.58 -18.89
C PRO A 201 -5.51 -5.76 -20.18
N LYS A 202 -6.60 -5.21 -20.71
CA LYS A 202 -6.56 -4.30 -21.88
C LYS A 202 -5.97 -2.93 -21.59
N GLU A 203 -5.93 -2.55 -20.33
CA GLU A 203 -5.39 -1.27 -19.87
C GLU A 203 -3.89 -1.31 -19.62
N PHE A 204 -3.28 -2.50 -19.70
CA PHE A 204 -1.86 -2.64 -19.47
C PHE A 204 -1.02 -1.93 -20.53
N ASP A 205 -0.13 -1.08 -20.08
CA ASP A 205 0.96 -0.56 -20.89
C ASP A 205 2.21 -1.45 -20.72
N LEU A 206 2.21 -2.55 -21.48
CA LEU A 206 3.32 -3.50 -21.47
C LEU A 206 4.62 -2.87 -21.94
N SER A 207 4.54 -1.90 -22.87
CA SER A 207 5.72 -1.21 -23.41
C SER A 207 6.36 -0.32 -22.33
N LYS A 208 5.57 0.41 -21.54
CA LYS A 208 6.06 1.19 -20.41
C LYS A 208 6.72 0.28 -19.38
N ALA A 209 6.05 -0.80 -18.96
CA ALA A 209 6.58 -1.73 -17.95
C ALA A 209 7.91 -2.35 -18.41
N ALA A 210 7.99 -2.79 -19.67
CA ALA A 210 9.21 -3.34 -20.27
C ALA A 210 10.35 -2.32 -20.32
N HIS A 211 10.05 -1.10 -20.77
CA HIS A 211 11.05 -0.04 -20.88
C HIS A 211 11.56 0.40 -19.49
N ASP A 212 10.66 0.59 -18.51
CA ASP A 212 11.01 0.96 -17.15
C ASP A 212 11.94 -0.08 -16.50
N ALA A 213 11.66 -1.38 -16.71
CA ALA A 213 12.50 -2.45 -16.19
C ALA A 213 13.90 -2.46 -16.84
N ALA A 214 13.97 -2.34 -18.15
CA ALA A 214 15.24 -2.31 -18.88
C ALA A 214 16.07 -1.08 -18.52
N ASP A 215 15.45 0.10 -18.48
CA ASP A 215 16.10 1.35 -18.14
C ASP A 215 16.63 1.36 -16.70
N ARG A 216 15.87 0.89 -15.72
CA ARG A 216 16.30 0.81 -14.31
C ARG A 216 17.53 -0.05 -14.11
N ALA A 217 17.65 -1.17 -14.81
CA ALA A 217 18.84 -2.03 -14.76
C ALA A 217 20.04 -1.39 -15.46
N THR A 218 19.83 -0.82 -16.66
CA THR A 218 20.94 -0.42 -17.54
C THR A 218 21.50 0.95 -17.27
N ARG A 219 20.69 1.90 -16.78
CA ARG A 219 21.15 3.28 -16.48
C ARG A 219 22.11 3.39 -15.31
N LEU A 220 22.24 2.33 -14.49
CA LEU A 220 23.19 2.25 -13.40
C LEU A 220 24.48 1.48 -13.76
N LEU A 221 24.60 0.98 -15.01
CA LEU A 221 25.83 0.33 -15.47
C LEU A 221 27.03 1.27 -15.39
N GLY A 222 28.14 0.78 -14.87
CA GLY A 222 29.35 1.58 -14.66
C GLY A 222 29.26 2.57 -13.49
N ALA A 223 28.25 2.42 -12.62
CA ALA A 223 28.08 3.29 -11.46
C ALA A 223 29.26 3.20 -10.51
N THR A 224 29.67 4.36 -9.98
CA THR A 224 30.78 4.46 -9.04
C THR A 224 30.30 4.92 -7.67
N LYS A 225 31.11 4.67 -6.65
CA LYS A 225 30.84 5.15 -5.29
C LYS A 225 31.14 6.65 -5.18
N PRO A 226 30.17 7.49 -4.77
CA PRO A 226 30.37 8.93 -4.69
C PRO A 226 31.14 9.35 -3.41
N ALA A 227 31.67 10.58 -3.42
CA ALA A 227 32.20 11.20 -2.21
C ALA A 227 31.05 11.66 -1.29
N SER A 228 31.32 11.67 0.03
CA SER A 228 30.37 12.09 1.04
C SER A 228 30.14 13.61 1.01
N LYS A 229 28.90 14.07 0.92
CA LYS A 229 28.52 15.50 0.95
C LYS A 229 27.01 15.69 1.22
N LEU A 230 26.63 16.92 1.58
CA LEU A 230 25.24 17.35 1.55
C LEU A 230 24.82 17.60 0.11
N VAL A 231 23.63 17.09 -0.27
CA VAL A 231 23.11 17.23 -1.64
C VAL A 231 21.62 17.53 -1.63
N THR A 232 21.13 18.08 -2.73
CA THR A 232 19.70 18.04 -3.07
C THR A 232 19.41 16.69 -3.74
N ILE A 233 18.40 15.99 -3.29
CA ILE A 233 17.93 14.76 -3.92
C ILE A 233 16.61 14.97 -4.64
N VAL A 234 16.42 14.29 -5.75
CA VAL A 234 15.14 14.08 -6.42
C VAL A 234 14.79 12.61 -6.23
N LEU A 235 13.73 12.32 -5.53
CA LEU A 235 13.22 10.96 -5.43
C LEU A 235 12.44 10.67 -6.72
N ASP A 236 12.75 9.56 -7.37
CA ASP A 236 11.95 8.98 -8.46
C ASP A 236 10.54 8.63 -7.95
N PRO A 237 9.49 8.60 -8.77
CA PRO A 237 8.14 8.28 -8.33
C PRO A 237 8.02 7.00 -7.49
N TYR A 238 8.70 5.93 -7.87
CA TYR A 238 8.70 4.68 -7.10
C TYR A 238 9.32 4.87 -5.70
N VAL A 239 10.44 5.58 -5.60
CA VAL A 239 11.11 5.86 -4.32
C VAL A 239 10.25 6.77 -3.45
N THR A 240 9.57 7.76 -4.06
CA THR A 240 8.63 8.63 -3.35
C THR A 240 7.45 7.84 -2.77
N SER A 241 6.90 6.87 -3.50
CA SER A 241 5.80 6.04 -2.98
C SER A 241 6.25 5.24 -1.73
N GLN A 242 7.46 4.73 -1.71
CA GLN A 242 8.03 4.07 -0.54
C GLN A 242 8.24 5.05 0.63
N PHE A 243 8.81 6.22 0.37
CA PHE A 243 9.01 7.27 1.38
C PHE A 243 7.68 7.73 2.00
N VAL A 244 6.67 7.97 1.18
CA VAL A 244 5.32 8.38 1.64
C VAL A 244 4.64 7.26 2.43
N SER A 245 4.85 5.99 2.04
CA SER A 245 4.28 4.83 2.75
C SER A 245 4.73 4.74 4.22
N ILE A 246 5.93 5.22 4.55
CA ILE A 246 6.42 5.29 5.94
C ILE A 246 5.50 6.17 6.79
N LEU A 247 4.95 7.24 6.21
CA LEU A 247 4.11 8.19 6.93
C LEU A 247 2.79 7.55 7.42
N SER A 248 2.35 6.44 6.83
CA SER A 248 1.20 5.68 7.34
C SER A 248 1.42 5.23 8.80
N SER A 249 2.62 4.78 9.14
CA SER A 249 2.95 4.38 10.51
C SER A 249 3.07 5.58 11.46
N VAL A 250 3.57 6.71 10.98
CA VAL A 250 3.71 7.96 11.76
C VAL A 250 2.36 8.61 12.04
N LEU A 251 1.44 8.54 11.07
CA LEU A 251 0.10 9.15 11.15
C LEU A 251 -0.97 8.19 11.69
N ASN A 252 -0.55 7.03 12.18
CA ASN A 252 -1.43 5.99 12.72
C ASN A 252 -1.92 6.34 14.13
N GLY A 253 -3.24 6.39 14.32
CA GLY A 253 -3.88 6.75 15.58
C GLY A 253 -3.66 5.77 16.72
N GLU A 254 -3.39 4.50 16.43
CA GLU A 254 -3.01 3.53 17.46
C GLU A 254 -1.56 3.75 17.92
N SER A 255 -0.65 4.07 17.00
CA SER A 255 0.71 4.48 17.35
C SER A 255 0.70 5.76 18.19
N LEU A 256 -0.16 6.73 17.86
CA LEU A 256 -0.40 7.94 18.65
C LEU A 256 -0.87 7.58 20.05
N ALA A 257 -1.89 6.75 20.19
CA ALA A 257 -2.45 6.34 21.48
C ALA A 257 -1.45 5.58 22.37
N LYS A 258 -0.45 4.95 21.78
CA LYS A 258 0.67 4.26 22.48
C LYS A 258 1.87 5.18 22.75
N GLY A 259 1.81 6.46 22.41
CA GLY A 259 2.93 7.40 22.51
C GLY A 259 4.11 7.09 21.58
N ARG A 260 3.84 6.44 20.45
CA ARG A 260 4.86 5.98 19.48
C ARG A 260 4.78 6.71 18.14
N SER A 261 4.06 7.82 18.04
CA SER A 261 4.03 8.64 16.84
C SER A 261 5.06 9.77 16.93
N LEU A 262 5.83 9.93 15.86
CA LEU A 262 6.78 11.04 15.67
C LEU A 262 6.11 12.43 15.81
N PHE A 263 4.81 12.53 15.53
CA PHE A 263 4.04 13.76 15.52
C PHE A 263 3.01 13.86 16.63
N ALA A 264 3.17 13.12 17.75
CA ALA A 264 2.18 13.03 18.82
C ALA A 264 1.64 14.40 19.30
N ASP A 265 2.51 15.40 19.46
CA ASP A 265 2.15 16.73 19.94
C ASP A 265 2.21 17.82 18.85
N ARG A 266 2.04 17.41 17.59
CA ARG A 266 2.23 18.30 16.45
C ARG A 266 0.94 18.61 15.66
N LEU A 267 -0.23 18.21 16.16
CA LEU A 267 -1.50 18.53 15.52
C LEU A 267 -1.63 20.06 15.36
N ASP A 268 -2.09 20.51 14.18
CA ASP A 268 -2.19 21.89 13.75
C ASP A 268 -0.85 22.66 13.71
N GLN A 269 0.29 21.97 13.72
CA GLN A 269 1.61 22.56 13.59
C GLN A 269 2.24 22.20 12.23
N GLN A 270 3.21 23.02 11.84
CA GLN A 270 4.03 22.76 10.66
C GLN A 270 4.92 21.51 10.89
N VAL A 271 4.76 20.49 10.05
CA VAL A 271 5.55 19.25 10.08
C VAL A 271 6.23 18.96 8.75
N ALA A 272 5.83 19.66 7.69
CA ALA A 272 6.42 19.55 6.36
C ALA A 272 6.51 20.92 5.69
N SER A 273 7.16 21.01 4.53
CA SER A 273 7.16 22.19 3.68
C SER A 273 5.73 22.62 3.32
N ALA A 274 5.51 23.94 3.21
CA ALA A 274 4.22 24.48 2.78
C ALA A 274 3.77 24.01 1.38
N LYS A 275 4.66 23.45 0.58
CA LYS A 275 4.34 22.84 -0.71
C LYS A 275 3.76 21.43 -0.59
N PHE A 276 3.89 20.78 0.57
CA PHE A 276 3.52 19.39 0.75
C PHE A 276 2.11 19.26 1.34
N THR A 277 1.22 18.64 0.57
CA THR A 277 -0.10 18.24 1.02
C THR A 277 -0.25 16.73 0.82
N LEU A 278 -0.57 16.01 1.91
CA LEU A 278 -0.78 14.57 1.91
C LEU A 278 -2.23 14.26 2.25
N VAL A 279 -2.83 13.43 1.43
CA VAL A 279 -4.22 12.97 1.57
C VAL A 279 -4.22 11.45 1.61
N ASP A 280 -5.09 10.86 2.42
CA ASP A 280 -5.50 9.47 2.29
C ASP A 280 -6.88 9.44 1.65
N ASP A 281 -6.97 8.99 0.40
CA ASP A 281 -8.21 9.02 -0.38
C ASP A 281 -8.53 7.66 -1.03
N PRO A 282 -9.05 6.73 -0.27
CA PRO A 282 -9.49 5.44 -0.80
C PRO A 282 -10.73 5.54 -1.71
N THR A 283 -11.34 6.74 -1.83
CA THR A 283 -12.47 6.97 -2.73
C THR A 283 -12.04 7.43 -4.13
N ASN A 284 -10.74 7.60 -4.35
CA ASN A 284 -10.20 7.85 -5.68
C ASN A 284 -10.11 6.55 -6.48
N PRO A 285 -10.87 6.39 -7.58
CA PRO A 285 -10.89 5.15 -8.36
C PRO A 285 -9.56 4.82 -9.07
N LEU A 286 -8.64 5.77 -9.17
CA LEU A 286 -7.31 5.52 -9.74
C LEU A 286 -6.34 4.84 -8.76
N ALA A 287 -6.67 4.84 -7.46
CA ALA A 287 -5.81 4.19 -6.48
C ALA A 287 -5.99 2.67 -6.53
N TYR A 288 -4.90 1.92 -6.67
CA TYR A 288 -4.92 0.45 -6.68
C TYR A 288 -5.61 -0.15 -5.45
N THR A 289 -5.54 0.54 -4.33
CA THR A 289 -6.14 0.15 -3.04
C THR A 289 -7.45 0.88 -2.74
N ALA A 290 -8.12 1.43 -3.76
CA ALA A 290 -9.43 2.06 -3.59
C ALA A 290 -10.45 1.11 -2.95
N THR A 291 -11.33 1.67 -2.12
CA THR A 291 -12.39 0.92 -1.43
C THR A 291 -13.52 1.86 -1.02
N ASP A 292 -14.73 1.34 -0.93
CA ASP A 292 -15.91 2.06 -0.43
C ASP A 292 -16.15 1.88 1.07
N ILE A 293 -15.55 0.84 1.68
CA ILE A 293 -15.59 0.59 3.13
C ILE A 293 -14.20 0.29 3.70
N ASP A 294 -14.01 0.57 4.97
CA ASP A 294 -12.82 0.19 5.71
C ASP A 294 -12.92 -1.25 6.30
N GLY A 295 -11.89 -1.69 7.01
CA GLY A 295 -11.83 -3.03 7.60
C GLY A 295 -12.84 -3.32 8.73
N GLU A 296 -13.60 -2.31 9.20
CA GLU A 296 -14.71 -2.44 10.16
C GLU A 296 -16.08 -2.29 9.49
N GLY A 297 -16.14 -2.03 8.18
CA GLY A 297 -17.37 -1.79 7.42
C GLY A 297 -17.88 -0.36 7.51
N LEU A 298 -17.09 0.60 8.01
CA LEU A 298 -17.41 2.02 7.93
C LEU A 298 -17.08 2.57 6.54
N ALA A 299 -17.84 3.58 6.09
CA ALA A 299 -17.59 4.22 4.82
C ALA A 299 -16.15 4.75 4.73
N ALA A 300 -15.41 4.32 3.72
CA ALA A 300 -14.13 4.89 3.36
C ALA A 300 -14.31 6.34 2.93
N ARG A 301 -13.35 7.20 3.23
CA ARG A 301 -13.48 8.63 2.99
C ARG A 301 -12.15 9.31 2.79
N ARG A 302 -12.19 10.42 2.08
CA ARG A 302 -11.02 11.28 1.88
C ARG A 302 -10.64 11.99 3.18
N ASN A 303 -9.40 11.79 3.63
CA ASN A 303 -8.82 12.40 4.81
C ASN A 303 -7.61 13.27 4.42
N VAL A 304 -7.68 14.57 4.62
CA VAL A 304 -6.50 15.44 4.50
C VAL A 304 -5.67 15.27 5.76
N LEU A 305 -4.48 14.69 5.62
CA LEU A 305 -3.59 14.37 6.73
C LEU A 305 -2.62 15.52 7.02
N ILE A 306 -1.98 16.02 5.99
CA ILE A 306 -1.10 17.20 6.04
C ILE A 306 -1.59 18.16 4.96
N GLU A 307 -1.85 19.41 5.30
CA GLU A 307 -2.31 20.44 4.39
C GLU A 307 -1.33 21.62 4.37
N ASN A 308 -0.73 21.89 3.23
CA ASN A 308 0.29 22.94 3.10
C ASN A 308 1.37 22.84 4.20
N GLY A 309 1.81 21.63 4.49
CA GLY A 309 2.79 21.31 5.50
C GLY A 309 2.29 21.25 6.94
N VAL A 310 1.05 21.62 7.21
CA VAL A 310 0.45 21.59 8.56
C VAL A 310 -0.25 20.26 8.80
N LEU A 311 0.10 19.57 9.89
CA LEU A 311 -0.57 18.33 10.29
C LEU A 311 -2.02 18.61 10.70
N LYS A 312 -2.97 17.98 10.01
CA LYS A 312 -4.42 18.17 10.24
C LYS A 312 -5.10 17.00 10.92
N LYS A 313 -4.57 15.79 10.72
CA LYS A 313 -5.29 14.60 11.13
C LYS A 313 -4.36 13.39 11.27
N PHE A 314 -4.66 12.53 12.23
CA PHE A 314 -4.24 11.14 12.27
C PHE A 314 -5.36 10.25 11.73
N VAL A 315 -5.02 9.08 11.22
CA VAL A 315 -6.01 8.09 10.81
C VAL A 315 -6.39 7.19 11.98
N HIS A 316 -7.68 6.88 12.12
CA HIS A 316 -8.23 6.13 13.24
C HIS A 316 -9.20 5.03 12.78
N SER A 317 -9.09 3.85 13.40
CA SER A 317 -10.20 2.89 13.51
C SER A 317 -11.14 3.32 14.64
N SER A 318 -12.25 2.60 14.82
CA SER A 318 -13.17 2.86 15.93
C SER A 318 -12.50 2.67 17.29
N TYR A 319 -11.60 1.70 17.44
CA TYR A 319 -10.85 1.44 18.66
C TYR A 319 -9.91 2.59 19.01
N SER A 320 -9.02 2.97 18.10
CA SER A 320 -8.06 4.05 18.35
C SER A 320 -8.75 5.40 18.51
N ALA A 321 -9.90 5.60 17.85
CA ALA A 321 -10.71 6.79 17.99
C ALA A 321 -11.29 6.93 19.40
N ARG A 322 -11.88 5.86 19.96
CA ARG A 322 -12.35 5.85 21.36
C ARG A 322 -11.23 6.18 22.34
N ARG A 323 -10.07 5.52 22.16
CA ARG A 323 -8.90 5.72 23.03
C ARG A 323 -8.36 7.14 22.99
N MET A 324 -8.48 7.82 21.86
CA MET A 324 -8.04 9.21 21.66
C MET A 324 -9.17 10.23 21.81
N ASN A 325 -10.37 9.81 22.25
CA ASN A 325 -11.55 10.65 22.40
C ASN A 325 -11.86 11.45 21.12
N THR A 326 -11.82 10.78 19.98
CA THR A 326 -12.11 11.32 18.65
C THR A 326 -13.03 10.39 17.85
N LYS A 327 -13.25 10.67 16.58
CA LYS A 327 -14.08 9.84 15.68
C LYS A 327 -13.21 8.98 14.76
N SER A 328 -13.73 7.81 14.37
CA SER A 328 -13.12 7.02 13.30
C SER A 328 -13.02 7.86 12.02
N THR A 329 -11.92 7.65 11.31
CA THR A 329 -11.68 8.29 10.02
C THR A 329 -11.99 7.37 8.83
N GLY A 330 -12.58 6.18 9.09
CA GLY A 330 -12.81 5.16 8.07
C GLY A 330 -11.50 4.55 7.58
N ASN A 331 -10.59 4.27 8.51
CA ASN A 331 -9.23 3.81 8.24
C ASN A 331 -8.87 2.52 8.97
N ALA A 332 -9.86 1.73 9.32
CA ALA A 332 -9.57 0.39 9.78
C ALA A 332 -8.98 -0.45 8.63
N THR A 333 -7.93 -1.19 8.94
CA THR A 333 -7.29 -2.11 7.98
C THR A 333 -7.52 -3.54 8.43
N ARG A 334 -7.72 -4.47 7.49
CA ARG A 334 -7.88 -5.89 7.79
C ARG A 334 -7.14 -6.73 6.73
N GLY A 335 -6.39 -7.72 7.17
CA GLY A 335 -5.68 -8.65 6.30
C GLY A 335 -6.50 -9.89 5.93
N GLY A 336 -7.86 -9.85 6.08
CA GLY A 336 -8.75 -10.96 5.80
C GLY A 336 -9.42 -11.53 7.05
N PHE A 337 -10.05 -12.69 6.93
CA PHE A 337 -10.84 -13.32 8.00
C PHE A 337 -9.98 -13.79 9.20
N ALA A 338 -8.70 -14.05 9.02
CA ALA A 338 -7.82 -14.55 10.08
C ALA A 338 -7.29 -13.47 11.03
N GLY A 339 -7.69 -12.19 10.86
CA GLY A 339 -7.19 -11.07 11.65
C GLY A 339 -8.28 -10.14 12.15
N SER A 340 -8.03 -9.49 13.29
CA SER A 340 -8.83 -8.37 13.78
C SER A 340 -8.47 -7.07 13.06
N PRO A 341 -9.38 -6.07 12.99
CA PRO A 341 -9.06 -4.77 12.40
C PRO A 341 -7.92 -4.06 13.12
N GLY A 342 -6.99 -3.50 12.33
CA GLY A 342 -5.97 -2.55 12.76
C GLY A 342 -6.28 -1.13 12.30
N VAL A 343 -5.25 -0.29 12.18
CA VAL A 343 -5.35 1.09 11.67
C VAL A 343 -4.25 1.35 10.65
N GLY A 344 -4.56 2.08 9.60
CA GLY A 344 -3.57 2.52 8.61
C GLY A 344 -4.17 3.39 7.51
N CYS A 345 -3.32 4.08 6.78
CA CYS A 345 -3.74 4.72 5.54
C CYS A 345 -4.11 3.66 4.51
N LEU A 346 -5.13 3.94 3.73
CA LEU A 346 -5.66 3.04 2.70
C LEU A 346 -5.12 3.38 1.31
N ALA A 347 -5.11 4.66 0.93
CA ALA A 347 -4.67 5.14 -0.38
C ALA A 347 -4.06 6.53 -0.29
N MET A 348 -2.77 6.59 0.03
CA MET A 348 -2.06 7.86 0.21
C MET A 348 -1.71 8.52 -1.10
N GLN A 349 -1.97 9.83 -1.18
CA GLN A 349 -1.73 10.66 -2.34
C GLN A 349 -1.06 11.97 -1.92
N VAL A 350 0.06 12.27 -2.53
CA VAL A 350 0.67 13.60 -2.43
C VAL A 350 0.05 14.46 -3.52
N GLN A 351 -0.35 15.69 -3.18
CA GLN A 351 -0.85 16.64 -4.18
C GLN A 351 0.28 17.02 -5.15
N PRO A 352 0.11 16.81 -6.46
CA PRO A 352 1.16 17.06 -7.42
C PRO A 352 1.48 18.56 -7.55
N GLY A 353 2.73 18.82 -7.93
CA GLY A 353 3.17 20.13 -8.41
C GLY A 353 2.76 20.39 -9.86
N THR A 354 3.46 21.31 -10.51
CA THR A 354 3.16 21.69 -11.91
C THR A 354 4.30 21.36 -12.88
N LYS A 355 5.46 20.94 -12.38
CA LYS A 355 6.66 20.69 -13.16
C LYS A 355 6.83 19.20 -13.47
N THR A 356 7.34 18.91 -14.63
CA THR A 356 7.84 17.57 -14.98
C THR A 356 9.13 17.26 -14.20
N GLN A 357 9.51 15.98 -14.09
CA GLN A 357 10.79 15.58 -13.48
C GLN A 357 11.98 16.30 -14.16
N ALA A 358 11.97 16.42 -15.48
CA ALA A 358 13.02 17.10 -16.23
C ALA A 358 13.12 18.60 -15.86
N GLU A 359 11.99 19.28 -15.70
CA GLU A 359 11.96 20.67 -15.25
C GLU A 359 12.44 20.84 -13.80
N LEU A 360 12.13 19.88 -12.92
CA LEU A 360 12.65 19.87 -11.55
C LEU A 360 14.18 19.72 -11.57
N ILE A 361 14.70 18.76 -12.32
CA ILE A 361 16.14 18.49 -12.47
C ILE A 361 16.86 19.73 -13.04
N SER A 362 16.27 20.40 -14.03
CA SER A 362 16.87 21.58 -14.68
C SER A 362 17.15 22.74 -13.71
N GLY A 363 16.44 22.80 -12.59
CA GLY A 363 16.63 23.80 -11.53
C GLY A 363 17.70 23.44 -10.47
N ILE A 364 18.35 22.27 -10.56
CA ILE A 364 19.29 21.76 -9.55
C ILE A 364 20.73 21.86 -10.06
N ASN A 365 21.57 22.63 -9.37
CA ASN A 365 22.97 22.80 -9.74
C ASN A 365 23.84 21.61 -9.30
N ASP A 366 23.61 21.08 -8.11
CA ASP A 366 24.32 19.92 -7.53
C ASP A 366 23.31 19.02 -6.79
N GLY A 367 23.11 17.82 -7.25
CA GLY A 367 22.13 16.92 -6.70
C GLY A 367 22.27 15.48 -7.19
N VAL A 368 21.30 14.66 -6.80
CA VAL A 368 21.21 13.26 -7.21
C VAL A 368 19.73 12.89 -7.46
N LEU A 369 19.45 12.30 -8.61
CA LEU A 369 18.20 11.59 -8.85
C LEU A 369 18.32 10.20 -8.22
N ILE A 370 17.57 9.96 -7.14
CA ILE A 370 17.53 8.68 -6.43
C ILE A 370 16.53 7.77 -7.13
N GLN A 371 16.99 6.66 -7.64
CA GLN A 371 16.21 5.73 -8.44
C GLN A 371 15.83 4.46 -7.72
N ASP A 372 16.65 4.12 -6.71
CA ASP A 372 16.38 2.99 -5.84
C ASP A 372 16.90 3.24 -4.43
N VAL A 373 16.24 2.64 -3.46
CA VAL A 373 16.60 2.66 -2.05
C VAL A 373 16.51 1.26 -1.48
N SER A 374 17.46 0.90 -0.66
CA SER A 374 17.53 -0.39 0.02
C SER A 374 17.51 -0.24 1.53
N GLY A 375 16.93 -1.22 2.23
CA GLY A 375 16.94 -1.23 3.68
C GLY A 375 15.94 -0.26 4.34
N MET A 376 14.91 0.21 3.67
CA MET A 376 13.88 1.09 4.22
C MET A 376 13.21 0.51 5.49
N HIS A 377 12.98 -0.80 5.54
CA HIS A 377 12.36 -1.49 6.69
C HIS A 377 13.24 -1.52 7.94
N SER A 378 14.54 -1.37 7.81
CA SER A 378 15.51 -1.41 8.92
C SER A 378 16.23 -0.09 9.15
N GLY A 379 16.35 0.74 8.12
CA GLY A 379 17.04 2.03 8.16
C GLY A 379 16.17 3.23 8.55
N VAL A 380 14.89 3.00 8.83
CA VAL A 380 13.96 4.07 9.21
C VAL A 380 13.29 3.76 10.55
N ASN A 381 13.42 4.68 11.49
CA ASN A 381 12.76 4.60 12.78
C ASN A 381 11.58 5.60 12.81
N THR A 382 10.36 5.10 12.77
CA THR A 382 9.14 5.92 12.74
C THR A 382 8.80 6.58 14.08
N ILE A 383 9.55 6.29 15.15
CA ILE A 383 9.37 6.90 16.48
C ILE A 383 10.35 8.05 16.68
N SER A 384 11.65 7.84 16.42
CA SER A 384 12.65 8.90 16.52
C SER A 384 12.72 9.79 15.27
N GLY A 385 12.33 9.24 14.13
CA GLY A 385 12.43 9.87 12.83
C GLY A 385 13.75 9.65 12.13
N ASP A 386 14.67 8.88 12.69
CA ASP A 386 15.95 8.60 12.05
C ASP A 386 15.73 7.91 10.71
N PHE A 387 16.44 8.38 9.69
CA PHE A 387 16.37 7.90 8.32
C PHE A 387 17.79 7.67 7.79
N SER A 388 18.14 6.43 7.45
CA SER A 388 19.41 6.08 6.83
C SER A 388 19.21 4.83 5.96
N THR A 389 19.23 5.00 4.65
CA THR A 389 18.96 3.91 3.68
C THR A 389 20.08 3.84 2.66
N GLY A 390 20.40 2.64 2.18
CA GLY A 390 21.19 2.48 0.98
C GLY A 390 20.49 3.11 -0.22
N ALA A 391 21.25 3.63 -1.17
CA ALA A 391 20.71 4.26 -2.36
C ALA A 391 21.58 4.07 -3.59
N SER A 392 20.93 4.16 -4.76
CA SER A 392 21.56 4.30 -6.06
C SER A 392 20.86 5.35 -6.89
N GLY A 393 21.56 5.97 -7.82
CA GLY A 393 20.96 7.06 -8.60
C GLY A 393 21.91 7.67 -9.62
N ILE A 394 21.53 8.84 -10.12
CA ILE A 394 22.27 9.57 -11.15
C ILE A 394 22.61 10.96 -10.63
N VAL A 395 23.86 11.36 -10.77
CA VAL A 395 24.32 12.71 -10.41
C VAL A 395 23.59 13.75 -11.26
N ILE A 396 23.18 14.83 -10.63
CA ILE A 396 22.66 16.04 -11.30
C ILE A 396 23.74 17.11 -11.20
N SER A 397 24.18 17.63 -12.35
CA SER A 397 25.14 18.73 -12.44
C SER A 397 24.60 19.81 -13.37
N ASN A 398 24.46 21.05 -12.86
CA ASN A 398 23.97 22.19 -13.62
C ASN A 398 22.69 21.88 -14.42
N GLY A 399 21.73 21.24 -13.76
CA GLY A 399 20.43 20.91 -14.36
C GLY A 399 20.42 19.74 -15.33
N THR A 400 21.50 18.95 -15.41
CA THR A 400 21.65 17.83 -16.34
C THR A 400 22.00 16.55 -15.60
N LEU A 401 21.40 15.43 -16.03
CA LEU A 401 21.78 14.10 -15.54
C LEU A 401 23.18 13.73 -16.05
N GLY A 402 24.01 13.22 -15.15
CA GLY A 402 25.41 12.85 -15.39
C GLY A 402 25.68 11.37 -15.16
N ALA A 403 26.78 11.07 -14.45
CA ALA A 403 27.21 9.72 -14.20
C ALA A 403 26.32 9.00 -13.18
N PRO A 404 26.10 7.68 -13.34
CA PRO A 404 25.45 6.86 -12.33
C PRO A 404 26.35 6.67 -11.11
N ILE A 405 25.71 6.56 -9.94
CA ILE A 405 26.36 6.33 -8.65
C ILE A 405 25.59 5.29 -7.84
N ARG A 406 26.33 4.47 -7.06
CA ARG A 406 25.77 3.44 -6.18
C ARG A 406 26.60 3.25 -4.92
N GLU A 407 26.20 2.33 -4.04
CA GLU A 407 26.88 2.02 -2.78
C GLU A 407 27.10 3.24 -1.88
N PHE A 408 26.09 4.05 -1.75
CA PHE A 408 26.06 5.16 -0.82
C PHE A 408 24.80 5.09 0.04
N THR A 409 24.81 5.81 1.15
CA THR A 409 23.62 5.99 1.97
C THR A 409 23.10 7.40 1.84
N ILE A 410 21.78 7.56 1.92
CA ILE A 410 21.13 8.84 2.17
C ILE A 410 20.65 8.85 3.62
N ALA A 411 21.04 9.88 4.37
CA ALA A 411 20.78 9.99 5.80
C ALA A 411 20.24 11.36 6.19
N SER A 412 19.23 11.36 7.06
CA SER A 412 18.60 12.56 7.62
C SER A 412 17.67 12.17 8.78
N THR A 413 16.68 12.99 9.05
CA THR A 413 15.50 12.61 9.82
C THR A 413 14.25 12.86 8.99
N LEU A 414 13.18 12.08 9.20
CA LEU A 414 11.90 12.27 8.52
C LEU A 414 11.38 13.71 8.67
N GLN A 415 11.55 14.31 9.86
CA GLN A 415 11.17 15.70 10.12
C GLN A 415 11.92 16.68 9.22
N LYS A 416 13.25 16.55 9.12
CA LYS A 416 14.06 17.42 8.27
C LYS A 416 13.74 17.19 6.80
N MET A 417 13.61 15.95 6.37
CA MET A 417 13.27 15.65 4.98
C MET A 417 11.94 16.25 4.57
N LEU A 418 10.90 16.14 5.41
CA LEU A 418 9.59 16.72 5.13
C LEU A 418 9.62 18.26 5.12
N LEU A 419 10.35 18.90 6.03
CA LEU A 419 10.49 20.35 6.07
C LEU A 419 11.32 20.89 4.90
N ASN A 420 12.27 20.11 4.40
CA ASN A 420 13.19 20.46 3.33
C ASN A 420 12.67 20.07 1.93
N ILE A 421 11.40 19.68 1.80
CA ILE A 421 10.77 19.50 0.48
C ILE A 421 10.73 20.86 -0.22
N VAL A 422 11.43 20.97 -1.35
CA VAL A 422 11.54 22.23 -2.11
C VAL A 422 10.65 22.28 -3.33
N ASP A 423 10.30 21.14 -3.94
CA ASP A 423 9.36 21.07 -5.06
C ASP A 423 8.80 19.67 -5.26
N LEU A 424 7.72 19.57 -6.08
CA LEU A 424 7.05 18.33 -6.42
C LEU A 424 6.77 18.28 -7.92
N GLY A 425 6.84 17.06 -8.47
CA GLY A 425 6.49 16.80 -9.87
C GLY A 425 4.99 16.70 -10.12
N ASN A 426 4.64 16.74 -11.40
CA ASN A 426 3.29 16.46 -11.90
C ASN A 426 3.17 15.03 -12.49
N ASP A 427 4.24 14.26 -12.42
CA ASP A 427 4.44 12.93 -12.96
C ASP A 427 3.88 11.85 -12.02
N ILE A 428 2.57 11.89 -11.77
CA ILE A 428 1.89 10.90 -10.94
C ILE A 428 2.02 9.52 -11.59
N ASP A 429 2.53 8.55 -10.80
CA ASP A 429 2.58 7.15 -11.17
C ASP A 429 1.73 6.31 -10.20
N TRP A 430 0.68 5.69 -10.74
CA TRP A 430 -0.20 4.79 -10.00
C TRP A 430 0.41 3.39 -9.97
N LEU A 431 1.01 3.06 -8.85
CA LEU A 431 1.70 1.79 -8.61
C LEU A 431 0.77 0.79 -7.90
N PRO A 432 1.04 -0.52 -7.94
CA PRO A 432 0.30 -1.51 -7.16
C PRO A 432 0.63 -1.41 -5.65
N MET A 433 0.52 -0.21 -5.11
CA MET A 433 0.90 0.18 -3.75
C MET A 433 -0.16 1.07 -3.10
N ARG A 434 -0.03 1.25 -1.77
CA ARG A 434 -0.91 2.14 -0.99
C ARG A 434 -0.58 3.63 -1.10
N ALA A 435 0.53 3.97 -1.70
CA ALA A 435 0.93 5.35 -1.91
C ALA A 435 1.26 5.58 -3.38
N VAL A 436 0.76 6.66 -3.93
CA VAL A 436 1.08 7.11 -5.28
C VAL A 436 2.51 7.63 -5.34
N GLY A 437 3.18 7.42 -6.46
CA GLY A 437 4.49 7.99 -6.75
C GLY A 437 4.40 9.30 -7.53
N LEU A 438 5.35 10.18 -7.32
CA LEU A 438 5.67 11.35 -8.13
C LEU A 438 7.09 11.82 -7.82
N SER A 439 7.69 12.62 -8.67
CA SER A 439 9.02 13.20 -8.39
C SER A 439 8.97 14.15 -7.20
N LEU A 440 9.84 13.94 -6.21
CA LEU A 440 9.91 14.75 -4.99
C LEU A 440 11.32 15.30 -4.76
N VAL A 441 11.46 16.61 -4.65
CA VAL A 441 12.76 17.28 -4.44
C VAL A 441 12.95 17.63 -2.97
N ILE A 442 14.04 17.15 -2.37
CA ILE A 442 14.39 17.40 -0.97
C ILE A 442 15.81 17.96 -0.90
N SER A 443 16.01 19.11 -0.23
CA SER A 443 17.35 19.68 -0.01
C SER A 443 18.00 19.17 1.26
N ASP A 444 19.31 19.42 1.37
CA ASP A 444 20.10 19.20 2.59
C ASP A 444 20.05 17.77 3.14
N VAL A 445 20.15 16.78 2.27
CA VAL A 445 20.26 15.36 2.63
C VAL A 445 21.74 14.95 2.62
N MET A 446 22.18 14.27 3.66
CA MET A 446 23.54 13.73 3.71
C MET A 446 23.63 12.50 2.80
N MET A 447 24.48 12.59 1.81
CA MET A 447 24.94 11.44 1.02
C MET A 447 26.29 10.99 1.57
N SER A 448 26.38 9.71 1.98
CA SER A 448 27.62 9.12 2.51
C SER A 448 28.06 7.98 1.61
N GLY A 449 29.20 8.16 0.97
CA GLY A 449 29.83 7.18 0.07
C GLY A 449 31.22 6.79 0.54
N ALA A 450 32.25 7.20 -0.22
CA ALA A 450 33.66 6.96 0.12
C ALA A 450 34.19 7.98 1.11
#